data_0b54786e6b6ca08c34fbff34c6ec800e
#
_entry.id   0b54786e6b6ca08c34fbff34c6ec800e
#
_cell.length_a   1.000
_cell.length_b   1.000
_cell.length_c   1.000
_cell.angle_alpha   90.00
_cell.angle_beta   90.00
_cell.angle_gamma   90.00
#
_symmetry.space_group_name_H-M   'P 1'
#
loop_
_entity.id
_entity.type
_entity.pdbx_description
1 polymer ?
#
loop_
_entity_poly.entity_id
_entity_poly.type
_entity_poly.pdbx_seq_one_letter_code
_entity_poly.pdbx_strand_id
1 'polypeptide(L)'
;FLVPFFTLLIVVPLTFMAIGPVSTYASNLLGTVTTGIYNFSPVVAGVFIGAFWQVFVMFGLHWGLVPIAMNNIAVLGYDPVVAASMAVCFAQTGVVLAILMKTKNKKLKSLCVPAAISGFFGVTEPAIYGITLPRKKPFILSCIGGAVTGGILGIFGSKIYMIGGMGVFAIPTFMGAEGFDSSVLGMCTACIAGLAVGFILMMFSKLSEEDMQEENTTKNKEVLVNKEILVSPLKGDVVALSEVKDAAFSSGALGKGVAITPVEGKVFAPADGTLTTLFPTSHALGITTDKGAEILIHVGMDT
;
A
#
# COMPACT_ATOMS: atom_id res chain seq x y z
N PHE A 1 17.77 21.36 -5.35
CA PHE A 1 16.76 22.44 -5.45
C PHE A 1 16.12 22.52 -6.84
N LEU A 2 16.88 22.34 -7.94
CA LEU A 2 16.34 22.50 -9.31
C LEU A 2 15.29 21.46 -9.68
N VAL A 3 15.48 20.18 -9.29
CA VAL A 3 14.53 19.11 -9.64
C VAL A 3 13.13 19.35 -9.02
N PRO A 4 12.98 19.58 -7.69
CA PRO A 4 11.68 19.91 -7.12
C PRO A 4 11.08 21.18 -7.71
N PHE A 5 11.88 22.20 -7.96
CA PHE A 5 11.43 23.46 -8.56
C PHE A 5 10.81 23.25 -9.95
N PHE A 6 11.53 22.61 -10.88
CA PHE A 6 11.02 22.36 -12.23
C PHE A 6 9.85 21.36 -12.23
N THR A 7 9.88 20.37 -11.33
CA THR A 7 8.75 19.44 -11.18
C THR A 7 7.49 20.20 -10.81
N LEU A 8 7.53 21.06 -9.79
CA LEU A 8 6.37 21.84 -9.38
C LEU A 8 5.95 22.85 -10.46
N LEU A 9 6.92 23.51 -11.11
CA LEU A 9 6.65 24.48 -12.17
C LEU A 9 5.87 23.87 -13.35
N ILE A 10 6.11 22.61 -13.67
CA ILE A 10 5.43 21.88 -14.75
C ILE A 10 4.15 21.21 -14.25
N VAL A 11 4.24 20.48 -13.13
CA VAL A 11 3.13 19.64 -12.65
C VAL A 11 1.95 20.49 -12.15
N VAL A 12 2.21 21.61 -11.47
CA VAL A 12 1.14 22.46 -10.93
C VAL A 12 0.26 23.04 -12.05
N PRO A 13 0.80 23.75 -13.07
CA PRO A 13 -0.03 24.21 -14.17
C PRO A 13 -0.72 23.07 -14.93
N LEU A 14 -0.02 21.97 -15.19
CA LEU A 14 -0.58 20.80 -15.87
C LEU A 14 -1.76 20.23 -15.09
N THR A 15 -1.64 20.15 -13.77
CA THR A 15 -2.73 19.68 -12.89
C THR A 15 -3.93 20.60 -12.98
N PHE A 16 -3.75 21.91 -12.88
CA PHE A 16 -4.89 22.84 -12.93
C PHE A 16 -5.52 22.97 -14.31
N MET A 17 -4.73 22.91 -15.39
CA MET A 17 -5.21 23.17 -16.75
C MET A 17 -5.72 21.92 -17.47
N ALA A 18 -5.19 20.74 -17.17
CA ALA A 18 -5.52 19.51 -17.89
C ALA A 18 -6.02 18.40 -16.94
N ILE A 19 -5.22 17.98 -15.97
CA ILE A 19 -5.54 16.82 -15.14
C ILE A 19 -6.76 17.10 -14.26
N GLY A 20 -6.81 18.26 -13.61
CA GLY A 20 -7.91 18.65 -12.73
C GLY A 20 -9.27 18.68 -13.43
N PRO A 21 -9.44 19.42 -14.55
CA PRO A 21 -10.70 19.43 -15.30
C PRO A 21 -11.15 18.04 -15.77
N VAL A 22 -10.24 17.22 -16.30
CA VAL A 22 -10.57 15.84 -16.72
C VAL A 22 -11.01 14.99 -15.54
N SER A 23 -10.27 15.04 -14.43
CA SER A 23 -10.61 14.30 -13.19
C SER A 23 -11.94 14.77 -12.60
N THR A 24 -12.20 16.07 -12.59
CA THR A 24 -13.46 16.64 -12.12
C THR A 24 -14.63 16.19 -12.98
N TYR A 25 -14.47 16.19 -14.32
CA TYR A 25 -15.51 15.69 -15.23
C TYR A 25 -15.81 14.20 -14.99
N ALA A 26 -14.77 13.37 -14.89
CA ALA A 26 -14.91 11.95 -14.59
C ALA A 26 -15.60 11.71 -13.24
N SER A 27 -15.24 12.47 -12.21
CA SER A 27 -15.85 12.39 -10.88
C SER A 27 -17.33 12.81 -10.88
N ASN A 28 -17.66 13.89 -11.58
CA ASN A 28 -19.05 14.35 -11.72
C ASN A 28 -19.92 13.34 -12.47
N LEU A 29 -19.36 12.73 -13.55
CA LEU A 29 -20.04 11.67 -14.26
C LEU A 29 -20.30 10.46 -13.35
N LEU A 30 -19.30 10.04 -12.60
CA LEU A 30 -19.42 8.96 -11.63
C LEU A 30 -20.50 9.27 -10.58
N GLY A 31 -20.50 10.49 -10.02
CA GLY A 31 -21.52 10.94 -9.08
C GLY A 31 -22.94 10.91 -9.67
N THR A 32 -23.11 11.37 -10.90
CA THR A 32 -24.40 11.33 -11.60
C THR A 32 -24.89 9.91 -11.81
N VAL A 33 -24.01 9.02 -12.24
CA VAL A 33 -24.32 7.58 -12.47
C VAL A 33 -24.69 6.91 -11.13
N THR A 34 -23.90 7.09 -10.08
CA THR A 34 -24.15 6.46 -8.77
C THR A 34 -25.45 6.95 -8.15
N THR A 35 -25.74 8.26 -8.21
CA THR A 35 -26.99 8.84 -7.73
C THR A 35 -28.19 8.35 -8.54
N GLY A 36 -28.05 8.25 -9.87
CA GLY A 36 -29.11 7.70 -10.73
C GLY A 36 -29.42 6.24 -10.40
N ILE A 37 -28.41 5.41 -10.20
CA ILE A 37 -28.59 4.00 -9.78
C ILE A 37 -29.20 3.93 -8.38
N TYR A 38 -28.79 4.80 -7.46
CA TYR A 38 -29.33 4.85 -6.10
C TYR A 38 -30.82 5.15 -6.09
N ASN A 39 -31.26 6.12 -6.90
CA ASN A 39 -32.69 6.48 -7.04
C ASN A 39 -33.51 5.35 -7.63
N PHE A 40 -32.92 4.48 -8.45
CA PHE A 40 -33.59 3.28 -8.97
C PHE A 40 -33.65 2.19 -7.91
N SER A 41 -32.54 1.85 -7.25
CA SER A 41 -32.46 0.87 -6.17
C SER A 41 -31.23 1.07 -5.30
N PRO A 42 -31.40 1.35 -3.99
CA PRO A 42 -30.28 1.46 -3.05
C PRO A 42 -29.41 0.20 -3.00
N VAL A 43 -30.01 -0.98 -3.15
CA VAL A 43 -29.28 -2.26 -3.13
C VAL A 43 -28.39 -2.39 -4.37
N VAL A 44 -28.95 -2.09 -5.56
CA VAL A 44 -28.18 -2.15 -6.81
C VAL A 44 -27.05 -1.12 -6.80
N ALA A 45 -27.33 0.09 -6.32
CA ALA A 45 -26.30 1.13 -6.15
C ALA A 45 -25.20 0.67 -5.16
N GLY A 46 -25.59 0.10 -4.04
CA GLY A 46 -24.65 -0.42 -3.06
C GLY A 46 -23.75 -1.51 -3.62
N VAL A 47 -24.32 -2.48 -4.34
CA VAL A 47 -23.57 -3.54 -5.04
C VAL A 47 -22.60 -2.93 -6.06
N PHE A 48 -23.06 -1.98 -6.87
CA PHE A 48 -22.25 -1.32 -7.89
C PHE A 48 -21.08 -0.53 -7.25
N ILE A 49 -21.41 0.36 -6.31
CA ILE A 49 -20.41 1.17 -5.62
C ILE A 49 -19.39 0.26 -4.91
N GLY A 50 -19.87 -0.72 -4.16
CA GLY A 50 -19.02 -1.65 -3.42
C GLY A 50 -18.10 -2.48 -4.33
N ALA A 51 -18.61 -2.96 -5.47
CA ALA A 51 -17.83 -3.73 -6.45
C ALA A 51 -16.70 -2.90 -7.08
N PHE A 52 -16.99 -1.64 -7.41
CA PHE A 52 -16.06 -0.78 -8.14
C PHE A 52 -15.25 0.15 -7.24
N TRP A 53 -15.54 0.21 -5.95
CA TRP A 53 -14.86 1.12 -5.02
C TRP A 53 -13.34 1.02 -5.06
N GLN A 54 -12.79 -0.21 -5.04
CA GLN A 54 -11.34 -0.41 -5.11
C GLN A 54 -10.75 0.07 -6.44
N VAL A 55 -11.53 -0.02 -7.53
CA VAL A 55 -11.14 0.52 -8.83
C VAL A 55 -11.14 2.06 -8.79
N PHE A 56 -12.14 2.67 -8.15
CA PHE A 56 -12.20 4.13 -7.98
C PHE A 56 -11.03 4.63 -7.11
N VAL A 57 -10.69 3.88 -6.06
CA VAL A 57 -9.50 4.17 -5.21
C VAL A 57 -8.23 4.10 -6.04
N MET A 58 -8.07 3.08 -6.88
CA MET A 58 -6.88 2.90 -7.73
C MET A 58 -6.63 4.10 -8.66
N PHE A 59 -7.70 4.71 -9.18
CA PHE A 59 -7.62 5.89 -10.06
C PHE A 59 -7.76 7.22 -9.31
N GLY A 60 -7.94 7.21 -7.98
CA GLY A 60 -8.17 8.39 -7.17
C GLY A 60 -9.56 9.03 -7.35
N LEU A 61 -10.47 8.40 -8.13
CA LEU A 61 -11.79 8.95 -8.47
C LEU A 61 -12.74 8.99 -7.27
N HIS A 62 -12.50 8.16 -6.24
CA HIS A 62 -13.31 8.12 -5.02
C HIS A 62 -13.35 9.46 -4.28
N TRP A 63 -12.29 10.28 -4.37
CA TRP A 63 -12.28 11.63 -3.80
C TRP A 63 -13.28 12.58 -4.44
N GLY A 64 -13.66 12.32 -5.70
CA GLY A 64 -14.69 13.10 -6.38
C GLY A 64 -16.11 12.86 -5.85
N LEU A 65 -16.35 11.77 -5.11
CA LEU A 65 -17.64 11.52 -4.44
C LEU A 65 -17.78 12.28 -3.11
N VAL A 66 -16.67 12.72 -2.51
CA VAL A 66 -16.68 13.42 -1.21
C VAL A 66 -17.45 14.75 -1.28
N PRO A 67 -17.23 15.66 -2.27
CA PRO A 67 -18.03 16.87 -2.40
C PRO A 67 -19.52 16.59 -2.59
N ILE A 68 -19.88 15.51 -3.28
CA ILE A 68 -21.26 15.08 -3.47
C ILE A 68 -21.87 14.68 -2.14
N ALA A 69 -21.15 13.87 -1.34
CA ALA A 69 -21.57 13.49 -0.01
C ALA A 69 -21.72 14.70 0.92
N MET A 70 -20.78 15.65 0.87
CA MET A 70 -20.87 16.90 1.65
C MET A 70 -22.11 17.71 1.26
N ASN A 71 -22.41 17.83 -0.04
CA ASN A 71 -23.62 18.51 -0.50
C ASN A 71 -24.89 17.77 -0.06
N ASN A 72 -24.92 16.44 -0.16
CA ASN A 72 -26.06 15.64 0.29
C ASN A 72 -26.30 15.82 1.80
N ILE A 73 -25.26 15.78 2.62
CA ILE A 73 -25.38 16.01 4.06
C ILE A 73 -25.88 17.42 4.35
N ALA A 74 -25.40 18.44 3.63
CA ALA A 74 -25.84 19.83 3.83
C ALA A 74 -27.30 20.04 3.44
N VAL A 75 -27.80 19.39 2.38
CA VAL A 75 -29.15 19.60 1.83
C VAL A 75 -30.17 18.62 2.41
N LEU A 76 -29.78 17.33 2.54
CA LEU A 76 -30.68 16.25 2.96
C LEU A 76 -30.50 15.86 4.43
N GLY A 77 -29.40 16.29 5.07
CA GLY A 77 -29.01 15.86 6.42
C GLY A 77 -28.26 14.53 6.46
N TYR A 78 -28.06 13.84 5.33
CA TYR A 78 -27.36 12.57 5.24
C TYR A 78 -26.83 12.30 3.83
N ASP A 79 -25.87 11.38 3.70
CA ASP A 79 -25.43 10.85 2.40
C ASP A 79 -25.51 9.31 2.36
N PRO A 80 -26.20 8.74 1.35
CA PRO A 80 -26.28 7.31 1.15
C PRO A 80 -25.24 6.78 0.14
N VAL A 81 -24.64 7.63 -0.68
CA VAL A 81 -23.78 7.22 -1.80
C VAL A 81 -22.42 6.77 -1.28
N VAL A 82 -21.75 7.64 -0.52
CA VAL A 82 -20.46 7.30 0.09
C VAL A 82 -20.66 6.28 1.22
N ALA A 83 -21.80 6.31 1.93
CA ALA A 83 -22.17 5.30 2.92
C ALA A 83 -22.01 3.88 2.37
N ALA A 84 -22.44 3.62 1.12
CA ALA A 84 -22.38 2.31 0.49
C ALA A 84 -20.96 1.75 0.28
N SER A 85 -19.93 2.59 0.38
CA SER A 85 -18.52 2.19 0.22
C SER A 85 -17.76 1.95 1.53
N MET A 86 -18.29 2.43 2.67
CA MET A 86 -17.53 2.53 3.92
C MET A 86 -17.06 1.18 4.49
N ALA A 87 -17.75 0.08 4.20
CA ALA A 87 -17.39 -1.26 4.66
C ALA A 87 -16.49 -2.05 3.68
N VAL A 88 -16.21 -1.50 2.48
CA VAL A 88 -15.44 -2.22 1.44
C VAL A 88 -14.00 -2.54 1.87
N CYS A 89 -13.41 -1.68 2.71
CA CYS A 89 -12.07 -1.89 3.28
C CYS A 89 -11.97 -3.21 4.07
N PHE A 90 -13.05 -3.67 4.70
CA PHE A 90 -13.07 -4.95 5.42
C PHE A 90 -13.02 -6.15 4.47
N ALA A 91 -13.65 -6.07 3.30
CA ALA A 91 -13.52 -7.11 2.28
C ALA A 91 -12.08 -7.22 1.76
N GLN A 92 -11.42 -6.09 1.51
CA GLN A 92 -10.01 -6.03 1.14
C GLN A 92 -9.12 -6.60 2.25
N THR A 93 -9.37 -6.22 3.49
CA THR A 93 -8.64 -6.71 4.67
C THR A 93 -8.80 -8.22 4.84
N GLY A 94 -10.01 -8.75 4.64
CA GLY A 94 -10.28 -10.19 4.67
C GLY A 94 -9.45 -10.97 3.66
N VAL A 95 -9.35 -10.47 2.42
CA VAL A 95 -8.49 -11.05 1.38
C VAL A 95 -7.03 -11.05 1.81
N VAL A 96 -6.52 -9.93 2.35
CA VAL A 96 -5.13 -9.83 2.83
C VAL A 96 -4.84 -10.78 3.97
N LEU A 97 -5.75 -10.92 4.94
CA LEU A 97 -5.61 -11.87 6.05
C LEU A 97 -5.55 -13.33 5.55
N ALA A 98 -6.37 -13.69 4.57
CA ALA A 98 -6.32 -15.02 3.96
C ALA A 98 -4.99 -15.26 3.23
N ILE A 99 -4.45 -14.26 2.52
CA ILE A 99 -3.12 -14.33 1.90
C ILE A 99 -2.06 -14.51 2.97
N LEU A 100 -2.10 -13.74 4.05
CA LEU A 100 -1.17 -13.83 5.18
C LEU A 100 -1.10 -15.26 5.76
N MET A 101 -2.25 -15.91 5.87
CA MET A 101 -2.31 -17.29 6.39
C MET A 101 -1.84 -18.35 5.39
N LYS A 102 -2.06 -18.11 4.08
CA LYS A 102 -1.74 -19.09 3.03
C LYS A 102 -0.31 -19.00 2.53
N THR A 103 0.25 -17.81 2.47
CA THR A 103 1.57 -17.60 1.87
C THR A 103 2.69 -18.15 2.77
N LYS A 104 3.68 -18.75 2.15
CA LYS A 104 4.95 -19.14 2.79
C LYS A 104 6.05 -18.11 2.51
N ASN A 105 5.83 -17.19 1.56
CA ASN A 105 6.77 -16.15 1.22
C ASN A 105 6.90 -15.13 2.36
N LYS A 106 8.08 -15.04 2.98
CA LYS A 106 8.34 -14.16 4.14
C LYS A 106 8.17 -12.68 3.81
N LYS A 107 8.58 -12.26 2.61
CA LYS A 107 8.43 -10.88 2.14
C LYS A 107 6.96 -10.51 1.97
N LEU A 108 6.16 -11.40 1.38
CA LEU A 108 4.72 -11.18 1.26
C LEU A 108 4.05 -11.15 2.64
N LYS A 109 4.44 -12.01 3.58
CA LYS A 109 3.95 -11.97 4.96
C LYS A 109 4.23 -10.65 5.64
N SER A 110 5.45 -10.12 5.50
CA SER A 110 5.83 -8.83 6.12
C SER A 110 5.05 -7.64 5.56
N LEU A 111 4.61 -7.72 4.29
CA LEU A 111 3.73 -6.71 3.68
C LEU A 111 2.27 -6.86 4.13
N CYS A 112 1.80 -8.10 4.34
CA CYS A 112 0.41 -8.36 4.69
C CYS A 112 0.01 -7.81 6.06
N VAL A 113 0.88 -7.87 7.06
CA VAL A 113 0.57 -7.44 8.43
C VAL A 113 0.25 -5.94 8.49
N PRO A 114 1.15 -5.01 8.08
CA PRO A 114 0.83 -3.58 8.09
C PRO A 114 -0.33 -3.23 7.15
N ALA A 115 -0.47 -3.92 6.01
CA ALA A 115 -1.57 -3.68 5.08
C ALA A 115 -2.93 -4.11 5.65
N ALA A 116 -2.99 -5.20 6.43
CA ALA A 116 -4.21 -5.62 7.10
C ALA A 116 -4.61 -4.64 8.22
N ILE A 117 -3.64 -4.17 9.01
CA ILE A 117 -3.87 -3.15 10.05
C ILE A 117 -4.37 -1.86 9.39
N SER A 118 -3.69 -1.37 8.36
CA SER A 118 -4.07 -0.17 7.61
C SER A 118 -5.48 -0.29 7.02
N GLY A 119 -5.80 -1.44 6.40
CA GLY A 119 -7.11 -1.72 5.81
C GLY A 119 -8.23 -1.79 6.86
N PHE A 120 -7.97 -2.29 8.07
CA PHE A 120 -8.93 -2.29 9.17
C PHE A 120 -9.31 -0.85 9.59
N PHE A 121 -8.36 0.08 9.49
CA PHE A 121 -8.59 1.51 9.71
C PHE A 121 -9.05 2.27 8.45
N GLY A 122 -9.34 1.57 7.36
CA GLY A 122 -9.96 2.13 6.16
C GLY A 122 -8.99 2.56 5.06
N VAL A 123 -7.67 2.49 5.28
CA VAL A 123 -6.65 2.84 4.30
C VAL A 123 -6.25 1.58 3.53
N THR A 124 -6.75 1.42 2.32
CA THR A 124 -6.61 0.19 1.53
C THR A 124 -5.50 0.21 0.49
N GLU A 125 -4.88 1.36 0.21
CA GLU A 125 -3.85 1.55 -0.79
C GLU A 125 -2.64 0.61 -0.60
N PRO A 126 -2.10 0.39 0.62
CA PRO A 126 -1.02 -0.57 0.82
C PRO A 126 -1.42 -2.00 0.45
N ALA A 127 -2.66 -2.38 0.74
CA ALA A 127 -3.22 -3.69 0.39
C ALA A 127 -3.44 -3.82 -1.12
N ILE A 128 -3.95 -2.76 -1.76
CA ILE A 128 -4.21 -2.73 -3.21
C ILE A 128 -2.89 -2.84 -3.96
N TYR A 129 -2.00 -1.86 -3.81
CA TYR A 129 -0.81 -1.75 -4.65
C TYR A 129 0.28 -2.75 -4.27
N GLY A 130 0.46 -3.04 -2.99
CA GLY A 130 1.50 -3.95 -2.51
C GLY A 130 1.15 -5.43 -2.63
N ILE A 131 -0.14 -5.79 -2.59
CA ILE A 131 -0.54 -7.19 -2.41
C ILE A 131 -1.52 -7.65 -3.49
N THR A 132 -2.70 -7.04 -3.58
CA THR A 132 -3.83 -7.63 -4.32
C THR A 132 -3.81 -7.31 -5.80
N LEU A 133 -3.53 -6.06 -6.19
CA LEU A 133 -3.51 -5.62 -7.59
C LEU A 133 -2.41 -6.30 -8.42
N PRO A 134 -1.15 -6.44 -7.96
CA PRO A 134 -0.12 -7.16 -8.70
C PRO A 134 -0.51 -8.61 -9.00
N ARG A 135 -1.31 -9.22 -8.13
CA ARG A 135 -1.78 -10.60 -8.24
C ARG A 135 -3.09 -10.76 -8.99
N LYS A 136 -3.74 -9.67 -9.39
CA LYS A 136 -5.02 -9.58 -10.13
C LYS A 136 -6.18 -10.32 -9.45
N LYS A 137 -6.07 -11.65 -9.26
CA LYS A 137 -7.13 -12.49 -8.71
C LYS A 137 -7.58 -12.09 -7.30
N PRO A 138 -6.68 -11.87 -6.31
CA PRO A 138 -7.05 -11.32 -5.02
C PRO A 138 -7.74 -9.96 -5.11
N PHE A 139 -7.34 -9.10 -6.04
CA PHE A 139 -8.00 -7.82 -6.28
C PHE A 139 -9.45 -8.00 -6.73
N ILE A 140 -9.71 -8.91 -7.68
CA ILE A 140 -11.07 -9.21 -8.13
C ILE A 140 -11.91 -9.78 -6.98
N LEU A 141 -11.34 -10.66 -6.15
CA LEU A 141 -12.05 -11.22 -4.99
C LEU A 141 -12.41 -10.16 -3.95
N SER A 142 -11.55 -9.16 -3.76
CA SER A 142 -11.85 -8.02 -2.89
C SER A 142 -12.99 -7.15 -3.45
N CYS A 143 -13.05 -6.98 -4.77
CA CYS A 143 -14.16 -6.29 -5.44
C CYS A 143 -15.48 -7.05 -5.27
N ILE A 144 -15.48 -8.40 -5.37
CA ILE A 144 -16.66 -9.23 -5.12
C ILE A 144 -17.10 -9.10 -3.65
N GLY A 145 -16.17 -9.18 -2.72
CA GLY A 145 -16.46 -8.93 -1.30
C GLY A 145 -17.02 -7.52 -1.07
N GLY A 146 -16.48 -6.53 -1.77
CA GLY A 146 -16.97 -5.16 -1.77
C GLY A 146 -18.41 -5.04 -2.29
N ALA A 147 -18.77 -5.77 -3.34
CA ALA A 147 -20.15 -5.85 -3.83
C ALA A 147 -21.13 -6.36 -2.76
N VAL A 148 -20.71 -7.36 -2.01
CA VAL A 148 -21.53 -7.91 -0.90
C VAL A 148 -21.71 -6.87 0.22
N THR A 149 -20.63 -6.19 0.63
CA THR A 149 -20.72 -5.16 1.68
C THR A 149 -21.62 -4.00 1.26
N GLY A 150 -21.43 -3.48 0.05
CA GLY A 150 -22.26 -2.41 -0.49
C GLY A 150 -23.72 -2.82 -0.63
N GLY A 151 -23.98 -4.06 -1.06
CA GLY A 151 -25.33 -4.63 -1.13
C GLY A 151 -26.01 -4.69 0.23
N ILE A 152 -25.31 -5.13 1.28
CA ILE A 152 -25.80 -5.13 2.67
C ILE A 152 -26.16 -3.70 3.11
N LEU A 153 -25.24 -2.74 2.90
CA LEU A 153 -25.51 -1.34 3.24
C LEU A 153 -26.74 -0.77 2.50
N GLY A 154 -26.92 -1.18 1.23
CA GLY A 154 -28.11 -0.84 0.46
C GLY A 154 -29.41 -1.48 1.00
N ILE A 155 -29.37 -2.74 1.45
CA ILE A 155 -30.53 -3.44 2.06
C ILE A 155 -30.97 -2.74 3.34
N PHE A 156 -30.01 -2.33 4.20
CA PHE A 156 -30.31 -1.61 5.43
C PHE A 156 -30.66 -0.14 5.21
N GLY A 157 -30.55 0.36 3.95
CA GLY A 157 -30.73 1.79 3.65
C GLY A 157 -29.74 2.67 4.42
N SER A 158 -28.54 2.16 4.65
CA SER A 158 -27.53 2.80 5.49
C SER A 158 -27.10 4.17 4.96
N LYS A 159 -26.92 5.13 5.86
CA LYS A 159 -26.61 6.51 5.59
C LYS A 159 -25.52 7.01 6.51
N ILE A 160 -24.67 7.91 6.04
CA ILE A 160 -23.78 8.67 6.90
C ILE A 160 -24.37 10.08 7.14
N TYR A 161 -24.20 10.60 8.34
CA TYR A 161 -24.71 11.90 8.76
C TYR A 161 -23.60 12.93 8.91
N MET A 162 -22.34 12.51 8.82
CA MET A 162 -21.17 13.38 8.84
C MET A 162 -20.04 12.75 8.04
N ILE A 163 -19.14 13.57 7.52
CA ILE A 163 -17.86 13.11 6.99
C ILE A 163 -16.90 12.96 8.18
N GLY A 164 -16.31 11.78 8.32
CA GLY A 164 -15.51 11.48 9.51
C GLY A 164 -14.49 10.37 9.26
N GLY A 165 -14.26 9.54 10.28
CA GLY A 165 -13.31 8.44 10.25
C GLY A 165 -13.55 7.42 9.14
N MET A 166 -12.53 6.61 8.87
CA MET A 166 -12.60 5.50 7.91
C MET A 166 -12.45 4.16 8.64
N GLY A 167 -12.77 3.07 7.96
CA GLY A 167 -12.71 1.74 8.54
C GLY A 167 -13.58 1.60 9.77
N VAL A 168 -13.04 1.05 10.85
CA VAL A 168 -13.77 0.91 12.12
C VAL A 168 -14.22 2.26 12.69
N PHE A 169 -13.48 3.34 12.45
CA PHE A 169 -13.82 4.68 12.91
C PHE A 169 -14.92 5.35 12.06
N ALA A 170 -15.37 4.72 10.97
CA ALA A 170 -16.53 5.20 10.23
C ALA A 170 -17.85 4.83 10.93
N ILE A 171 -17.89 3.85 11.82
CA ILE A 171 -19.13 3.39 12.47
C ILE A 171 -19.89 4.54 13.14
N PRO A 172 -19.27 5.45 13.90
CA PRO A 172 -19.98 6.60 14.50
C PRO A 172 -20.61 7.54 13.47
N THR A 173 -20.10 7.62 12.23
CA THR A 173 -20.67 8.51 11.20
C THR A 173 -22.03 8.05 10.70
N PHE A 174 -22.40 6.80 10.97
CA PHE A 174 -23.71 6.22 10.66
C PHE A 174 -24.76 6.48 11.74
N MET A 175 -24.37 7.10 12.88
CA MET A 175 -25.30 7.46 13.96
C MET A 175 -25.94 8.80 13.65
N GLY A 176 -27.27 8.79 13.41
CA GLY A 176 -28.07 10.00 13.30
C GLY A 176 -28.54 10.51 14.67
N ALA A 177 -29.48 11.47 14.64
CA ALA A 177 -30.07 12.05 15.86
C ALA A 177 -30.81 11.01 16.74
N GLU A 178 -31.30 9.94 16.13
CA GLU A 178 -31.98 8.85 16.82
C GLU A 178 -31.02 7.84 17.48
N GLY A 179 -29.71 8.01 17.31
CA GLY A 179 -28.69 7.14 17.88
C GLY A 179 -28.47 5.87 17.06
N PHE A 180 -28.57 4.70 17.70
CA PHE A 180 -28.28 3.41 17.08
C PHE A 180 -29.51 2.91 16.28
N ASP A 181 -29.45 3.04 14.97
CA ASP A 181 -30.52 2.69 14.03
C ASP A 181 -30.10 1.60 13.02
N SER A 182 -30.95 1.38 12.00
CA SER A 182 -30.65 0.43 10.91
C SER A 182 -29.36 0.74 10.14
N SER A 183 -28.96 2.02 10.05
CA SER A 183 -27.74 2.42 9.36
C SER A 183 -26.51 1.87 10.08
N VAL A 184 -26.45 2.00 11.41
CA VAL A 184 -25.33 1.48 12.22
C VAL A 184 -25.31 -0.05 12.19
N LEU A 185 -26.50 -0.69 12.30
CA LEU A 185 -26.60 -2.16 12.21
C LEU A 185 -26.14 -2.66 10.84
N GLY A 186 -26.52 -1.97 9.78
CA GLY A 186 -26.07 -2.24 8.40
C GLY A 186 -24.56 -2.14 8.27
N MET A 187 -23.93 -1.08 8.82
CA MET A 187 -22.49 -0.92 8.81
C MET A 187 -21.76 -2.03 9.57
N CYS A 188 -22.19 -2.34 10.79
CA CYS A 188 -21.59 -3.43 11.58
C CYS A 188 -21.70 -4.78 10.86
N THR A 189 -22.89 -5.08 10.32
CA THR A 189 -23.14 -6.32 9.56
C THR A 189 -22.26 -6.37 8.30
N ALA A 190 -22.15 -5.28 7.56
CA ALA A 190 -21.33 -5.18 6.35
C ALA A 190 -19.84 -5.34 6.65
N CYS A 191 -19.34 -4.79 7.76
CA CYS A 191 -17.94 -4.98 8.19
C CYS A 191 -17.63 -6.47 8.43
N ILE A 192 -18.46 -7.15 9.20
CA ILE A 192 -18.29 -8.57 9.53
C ILE A 192 -18.42 -9.42 8.26
N ALA A 193 -19.47 -9.20 7.47
CA ALA A 193 -19.71 -9.93 6.24
C ALA A 193 -18.60 -9.70 5.21
N GLY A 194 -18.14 -8.47 5.05
CA GLY A 194 -17.04 -8.13 4.14
C GLY A 194 -15.75 -8.86 4.49
N LEU A 195 -15.36 -8.78 5.78
CA LEU A 195 -14.18 -9.48 6.27
C LEU A 195 -14.29 -11.00 6.04
N ALA A 196 -15.43 -11.59 6.38
CA ALA A 196 -15.67 -13.01 6.23
C ALA A 196 -15.69 -13.44 4.76
N VAL A 197 -16.42 -12.73 3.91
CA VAL A 197 -16.54 -13.06 2.47
C VAL A 197 -15.18 -12.90 1.77
N GLY A 198 -14.46 -11.79 1.99
CA GLY A 198 -13.13 -11.57 1.42
C GLY A 198 -12.16 -12.67 1.85
N PHE A 199 -12.16 -13.02 3.13
CA PHE A 199 -11.33 -14.08 3.69
C PHE A 199 -11.67 -15.44 3.08
N ILE A 200 -12.95 -15.84 3.08
CA ILE A 200 -13.42 -17.13 2.58
C ILE A 200 -13.12 -17.28 1.08
N LEU A 201 -13.47 -16.28 0.27
CA LEU A 201 -13.21 -16.31 -1.17
C LEU A 201 -11.72 -16.51 -1.47
N MET A 202 -10.86 -15.83 -0.72
CA MET A 202 -9.42 -15.96 -0.91
C MET A 202 -8.87 -17.29 -0.36
N MET A 203 -9.41 -17.82 0.72
CA MET A 203 -9.05 -19.14 1.25
C MET A 203 -9.31 -20.25 0.24
N PHE A 204 -10.42 -20.22 -0.48
CA PHE A 204 -10.73 -21.19 -1.53
C PHE A 204 -10.05 -20.89 -2.88
N SER A 205 -9.47 -19.70 -3.07
CA SER A 205 -8.74 -19.35 -4.27
C SER A 205 -7.29 -19.84 -4.20
N LYS A 206 -6.69 -20.19 -5.34
CA LYS A 206 -5.27 -20.53 -5.43
C LYS A 206 -4.41 -19.26 -5.48
N LEU A 207 -3.34 -19.23 -4.69
CA LEU A 207 -2.22 -18.30 -4.83
C LEU A 207 -1.28 -18.78 -5.94
N SER A 208 -0.45 -17.89 -6.46
CA SER A 208 0.62 -18.26 -7.39
C SER A 208 1.63 -19.20 -6.72
N GLU A 209 2.34 -19.99 -7.51
CA GLU A 209 3.38 -20.87 -6.98
C GLU A 209 4.49 -20.07 -6.29
N GLU A 210 4.83 -18.90 -6.81
CA GLU A 210 5.81 -17.98 -6.23
C GLU A 210 5.42 -17.51 -4.81
N ASP A 211 4.13 -17.23 -4.60
CA ASP A 211 3.61 -16.80 -3.29
C ASP A 211 3.48 -17.96 -2.30
N MET A 212 3.44 -19.21 -2.78
CA MET A 212 3.34 -20.42 -1.97
C MET A 212 4.71 -21.02 -1.62
N GLN A 213 5.75 -20.66 -2.36
CA GLN A 213 7.12 -21.06 -2.01
C GLN A 213 7.62 -20.19 -0.86
N GLU A 214 8.29 -20.81 0.12
CA GLU A 214 9.18 -20.02 0.96
C GLU A 214 10.14 -19.35 -0.01
N GLU A 215 10.12 -18.00 -0.03
CA GLU A 215 11.26 -17.29 -0.53
C GLU A 215 12.41 -17.82 0.35
N ASN A 216 13.16 -18.75 -0.17
CA ASN A 216 14.51 -18.94 0.29
C ASN A 216 15.12 -17.54 0.14
N THR A 217 15.08 -16.79 1.23
CA THR A 217 15.96 -15.67 1.51
C THR A 217 17.33 -16.31 1.43
N THR A 218 18.00 -16.08 0.35
CA THR A 218 19.03 -16.90 -0.24
C THR A 218 18.45 -18.15 -1.00
N LYS A 219 18.14 -18.06 -2.33
CA LYS A 219 19.24 -18.59 -3.11
C LYS A 219 20.46 -17.75 -2.72
N ASN A 220 21.02 -18.05 -1.53
CA ASN A 220 22.36 -18.50 -1.55
C ASN A 220 22.39 -19.52 -2.70
N LYS A 221 22.74 -19.14 -3.91
CA LYS A 221 23.93 -19.75 -4.42
C LYS A 221 24.80 -19.80 -3.16
N GLU A 222 25.02 -20.98 -2.59
CA GLU A 222 26.33 -21.25 -2.09
C GLU A 222 27.22 -20.95 -3.30
N VAL A 223 27.45 -19.69 -3.52
CA VAL A 223 28.67 -19.24 -4.14
C VAL A 223 29.64 -19.77 -3.13
N LEU A 224 30.22 -20.90 -3.49
CA LEU A 224 31.44 -21.38 -2.85
C LEU A 224 32.30 -20.14 -2.84
N VAL A 225 32.29 -19.40 -1.74
CA VAL A 225 33.12 -18.22 -1.57
C VAL A 225 34.49 -18.82 -1.42
N ASN A 226 35.13 -19.04 -2.55
CA ASN A 226 36.56 -19.29 -2.57
C ASN A 226 37.15 -18.11 -1.81
N LYS A 227 38.02 -18.41 -0.84
CA LYS A 227 38.70 -17.37 -0.07
C LYS A 227 39.14 -16.26 -1.03
N GLU A 228 38.53 -15.12 -0.93
CA GLU A 228 38.86 -13.95 -1.76
C GLU A 228 39.55 -12.93 -0.88
N ILE A 229 40.66 -12.42 -1.39
CA ILE A 229 41.39 -11.33 -0.73
C ILE A 229 40.81 -10.05 -1.27
N LEU A 230 40.18 -9.28 -0.40
CA LEU A 230 39.72 -7.95 -0.71
C LEU A 230 40.79 -6.95 -0.33
N VAL A 231 41.10 -6.02 -1.23
CA VAL A 231 41.97 -4.89 -0.92
C VAL A 231 41.15 -3.76 -0.29
N SER A 232 41.80 -2.93 0.52
CA SER A 232 41.12 -1.77 1.11
C SER A 232 40.64 -0.82 0.01
N PRO A 233 39.34 -0.45 0.00
CA PRO A 233 38.81 0.49 -0.98
C PRO A 233 39.27 1.93 -0.75
N LEU A 234 39.85 2.22 0.41
CA LEU A 234 40.30 3.56 0.81
C LEU A 234 41.66 3.45 1.50
N LYS A 235 42.45 4.50 1.38
CA LYS A 235 43.65 4.65 2.19
C LYS A 235 43.31 5.38 3.49
N GLY A 236 43.57 4.72 4.62
CA GLY A 236 43.23 5.27 5.94
C GLY A 236 43.43 4.27 7.07
N ASP A 237 43.07 4.68 8.29
CA ASP A 237 43.14 3.86 9.47
C ASP A 237 41.90 2.97 9.59
N VAL A 238 42.13 1.66 9.78
CA VAL A 238 41.07 0.67 9.91
C VAL A 238 40.58 0.61 11.34
N VAL A 239 39.26 0.73 11.54
CA VAL A 239 38.58 0.68 12.83
C VAL A 239 37.57 -0.47 12.82
N ALA A 240 37.32 -1.06 13.98
CA ALA A 240 36.30 -2.09 14.10
C ALA A 240 34.92 -1.51 13.82
N LEU A 241 34.07 -2.26 13.11
CA LEU A 241 32.73 -1.79 12.76
C LEU A 241 31.88 -1.46 14.01
N SER A 242 32.12 -2.17 15.12
CA SER A 242 31.48 -1.95 16.41
C SER A 242 31.80 -0.57 17.06
N GLU A 243 32.84 0.10 16.62
CA GLU A 243 33.26 1.41 17.14
C GLU A 243 32.62 2.58 16.37
N VAL A 244 31.89 2.27 15.29
CA VAL A 244 31.17 3.27 14.50
C VAL A 244 29.93 3.76 15.26
N LYS A 245 29.69 5.07 15.25
CA LYS A 245 28.55 5.69 15.97
C LYS A 245 27.18 5.32 15.40
N ASP A 246 27.11 4.95 14.14
CA ASP A 246 25.85 4.56 13.46
C ASP A 246 25.44 3.15 13.89
N ALA A 247 24.23 3.03 14.47
CA ALA A 247 23.69 1.77 14.97
C ALA A 247 23.40 0.74 13.86
N ALA A 248 23.12 1.16 12.62
CA ALA A 248 22.87 0.26 11.50
C ALA A 248 24.15 -0.50 11.10
N PHE A 249 25.32 0.16 11.19
CA PHE A 249 26.62 -0.42 10.90
C PHE A 249 27.21 -1.12 12.10
N SER A 250 27.23 -0.49 13.27
CA SER A 250 27.85 -1.03 14.47
C SER A 250 27.20 -2.30 15.01
N SER A 251 25.89 -2.49 14.76
CA SER A 251 25.16 -3.71 15.10
C SER A 251 25.47 -4.89 14.18
N GLY A 252 26.11 -4.66 13.03
CA GLY A 252 26.32 -5.68 11.99
C GLY A 252 25.04 -6.06 11.23
N ALA A 253 23.97 -5.29 11.34
CA ALA A 253 22.68 -5.55 10.63
C ALA A 253 22.83 -5.53 9.11
N LEU A 254 23.76 -4.75 8.59
CA LEU A 254 24.08 -4.64 7.16
C LEU A 254 25.18 -5.62 6.69
N GLY A 255 25.67 -6.49 7.57
CA GLY A 255 26.71 -7.48 7.29
C GLY A 255 27.99 -7.26 8.09
N LYS A 256 28.97 -8.16 7.89
CA LYS A 256 30.30 -8.05 8.50
C LYS A 256 31.16 -7.08 7.70
N GLY A 257 31.93 -6.26 8.35
CA GLY A 257 32.78 -5.28 7.69
C GLY A 257 33.77 -4.60 8.62
N VAL A 258 34.44 -3.62 8.07
CA VAL A 258 35.35 -2.71 8.77
C VAL A 258 35.00 -1.28 8.43
N ALA A 259 35.30 -0.34 9.30
CA ALA A 259 35.25 1.07 9.00
C ALA A 259 36.67 1.58 8.70
N ILE A 260 36.79 2.60 7.88
CA ILE A 260 38.06 3.20 7.49
C ILE A 260 37.95 4.71 7.65
N THR A 261 38.86 5.29 8.44
CA THR A 261 39.01 6.75 8.54
C THR A 261 39.91 7.20 7.38
N PRO A 262 39.39 7.86 6.34
CA PRO A 262 40.15 8.13 5.12
C PRO A 262 41.20 9.23 5.33
N VAL A 263 42.35 9.04 4.72
CA VAL A 263 43.41 10.08 4.62
C VAL A 263 43.46 10.69 3.21
N GLU A 264 42.80 10.09 2.24
CA GLU A 264 42.67 10.56 0.86
C GLU A 264 41.22 10.42 0.39
N GLY A 265 40.73 11.36 -0.42
CA GLY A 265 39.37 11.37 -0.97
C GLY A 265 39.19 10.51 -2.23
N LYS A 266 39.85 9.34 -2.30
CA LYS A 266 39.76 8.43 -3.46
C LYS A 266 39.25 7.08 -3.01
N VAL A 267 38.26 6.56 -3.73
CA VAL A 267 37.69 5.21 -3.52
C VAL A 267 38.04 4.32 -4.69
N PHE A 268 38.50 3.11 -4.40
CA PHE A 268 38.90 2.10 -5.40
C PHE A 268 38.02 0.83 -5.24
N ALA A 269 37.87 0.07 -6.32
CA ALA A 269 37.24 -1.24 -6.25
C ALA A 269 38.08 -2.19 -5.39
N PRO A 270 37.47 -2.88 -4.38
CA PRO A 270 38.20 -3.78 -3.48
C PRO A 270 38.56 -5.11 -4.13
N ALA A 271 37.99 -5.45 -5.28
CA ALA A 271 38.27 -6.61 -6.12
C ALA A 271 37.71 -6.38 -7.53
N ASP A 272 38.09 -7.27 -8.47
CA ASP A 272 37.48 -7.31 -9.79
C ASP A 272 36.01 -7.77 -9.68
N GLY A 273 35.13 -7.14 -10.42
CA GLY A 273 33.68 -7.43 -10.34
C GLY A 273 32.82 -6.40 -11.05
N THR A 274 31.52 -6.51 -10.82
CA THR A 274 30.51 -5.63 -11.42
C THR A 274 29.92 -4.69 -10.38
N LEU A 275 29.83 -3.39 -10.70
CA LEU A 275 29.10 -2.42 -9.91
C LEU A 275 27.59 -2.70 -10.09
N THR A 276 26.96 -3.25 -9.06
CA THR A 276 25.54 -3.67 -9.09
C THR A 276 24.59 -2.59 -8.62
N THR A 277 25.06 -1.69 -7.76
CA THR A 277 24.25 -0.60 -7.21
C THR A 277 25.11 0.66 -7.07
N LEU A 278 24.56 1.76 -7.55
CA LEU A 278 25.11 3.11 -7.31
C LEU A 278 23.94 4.00 -6.86
N PHE A 279 24.04 4.50 -5.65
CA PHE A 279 23.03 5.43 -5.15
C PHE A 279 23.15 6.79 -5.87
N PRO A 280 22.03 7.51 -6.11
CA PRO A 280 22.02 8.76 -6.88
C PRO A 280 22.97 9.84 -6.35
N THR A 281 23.23 9.83 -5.04
CA THR A 281 24.16 10.76 -4.36
C THR A 281 25.58 10.22 -4.29
N SER A 282 25.83 9.05 -4.88
CA SER A 282 27.16 8.38 -4.94
C SER A 282 27.79 8.07 -3.57
N HIS A 283 27.03 8.17 -2.48
CA HIS A 283 27.52 7.88 -1.12
C HIS A 283 27.54 6.38 -0.79
N ALA A 284 26.86 5.55 -1.57
CA ALA A 284 26.85 4.12 -1.38
C ALA A 284 26.96 3.37 -2.72
N LEU A 285 27.82 2.36 -2.74
CA LEU A 285 28.17 1.56 -3.91
C LEU A 285 28.07 0.08 -3.56
N GLY A 286 27.33 -0.68 -4.35
CA GLY A 286 27.28 -2.13 -4.25
C GLY A 286 28.11 -2.78 -5.37
N ILE A 287 29.01 -3.67 -5.02
CA ILE A 287 29.88 -4.39 -5.96
C ILE A 287 29.68 -5.89 -5.73
N THR A 288 29.43 -6.62 -6.81
CA THR A 288 29.51 -8.09 -6.79
C THR A 288 30.81 -8.50 -7.45
N THR A 289 31.70 -9.17 -6.70
CA THR A 289 33.00 -9.62 -7.22
C THR A 289 32.82 -10.77 -8.19
N ASP A 290 33.79 -11.02 -9.05
CA ASP A 290 33.78 -12.14 -9.99
C ASP A 290 33.75 -13.52 -9.29
N LYS A 291 34.13 -13.56 -8.01
CA LYS A 291 34.03 -14.78 -7.15
C LYS A 291 32.75 -14.84 -6.34
N GLY A 292 31.86 -13.83 -6.50
CA GLY A 292 30.52 -13.80 -5.96
C GLY A 292 30.36 -13.17 -4.58
N ALA A 293 31.37 -12.47 -4.05
CA ALA A 293 31.21 -11.71 -2.84
C ALA A 293 30.39 -10.42 -3.12
N GLU A 294 29.43 -10.11 -2.26
CA GLU A 294 28.67 -8.86 -2.33
C GLU A 294 29.24 -7.86 -1.31
N ILE A 295 29.68 -6.72 -1.80
CA ILE A 295 30.37 -5.71 -1.01
C ILE A 295 29.59 -4.40 -1.10
N LEU A 296 29.26 -3.83 0.05
CA LEU A 296 28.73 -2.48 0.16
C LEU A 296 29.82 -1.53 0.66
N ILE A 297 30.11 -0.50 -0.12
CA ILE A 297 30.98 0.61 0.30
C ILE A 297 30.07 1.79 0.58
N HIS A 298 30.08 2.29 1.81
CA HIS A 298 29.29 3.43 2.22
C HIS A 298 30.24 4.57 2.62
N VAL A 299 30.13 5.72 1.95
CA VAL A 299 31.02 6.86 2.11
C VAL A 299 30.31 7.98 2.86
N GLY A 300 30.82 8.31 4.03
CA GLY A 300 30.24 9.33 4.90
C GLY A 300 29.08 8.82 5.77
N MET A 301 28.83 9.54 6.86
CA MET A 301 27.62 9.46 7.65
C MET A 301 26.95 10.83 7.57
N ASP A 302 25.68 10.89 7.22
CA ASP A 302 24.91 12.13 7.16
C ASP A 302 25.37 13.17 6.08
N THR A 303 25.76 12.72 4.89
CA THR A 303 26.07 13.63 3.76
C THR A 303 24.92 13.76 2.78
#